data_9bc996b8408d77ed65f3c54556789c88
#
_entry.id   9bc996b8408d77ed65f3c54556789c88
#
_cell.length_a   1.000
_cell.length_b   1.000
_cell.length_c   1.000
_cell.angle_alpha   90.00
_cell.angle_beta   90.00
_cell.angle_gamma   90.00
#
_symmetry.space_group_name_H-M   'P 1'
#
loop_
_entity.id
_entity.type
_entity.pdbx_description
1 polymer ?
#
loop_
_entity_poly.entity_id
_entity_poly.type
_entity_poly.pdbx_seq_one_letter_code
_entity_poly.pdbx_strand_id
1 'polypeptide(L)'
;KIESLLKVDALALEVGYGLIGMVSAGDSFLNRIREIRRQTAMELGIIVPSVHVTDNLQLGPREYAILLKGEKIAQGEIYPEGYLAIDPGVIREKIEGIETTDPSFGMPAVWIRRNEDRDRAVSAGYTVVDPTTVVCTHLSEIIKRYAFELLGRQETRELLDSLAETHPKTIEEATPKVLSLGEVQRVLQNLLRERVPIR
;
A
#
# COMPACT_ATOMS: atom_id res chain seq x y z
N LYS A 1 -22.98 19.76 7.98
CA LYS A 1 -22.94 18.93 6.78
C LYS A 1 -22.73 17.48 7.23
N ILE A 2 -23.86 16.77 7.42
CA ILE A 2 -23.85 15.40 7.99
C ILE A 2 -23.31 14.39 6.96
N GLU A 3 -23.48 14.67 5.67
CA GLU A 3 -23.02 13.82 4.56
C GLU A 3 -21.49 13.58 4.54
N SER A 4 -20.69 14.57 4.97
CA SER A 4 -19.23 14.41 5.05
C SER A 4 -18.79 13.50 6.21
N LEU A 5 -19.63 13.31 7.23
CA LEU A 5 -19.36 12.43 8.36
C LEU A 5 -19.69 10.95 8.06
N LEU A 6 -20.47 10.72 7.01
CA LEU A 6 -20.86 9.38 6.57
C LEU A 6 -19.95 8.84 5.45
N LYS A 7 -19.03 9.67 4.95
CA LYS A 7 -18.14 9.28 3.88
C LYS A 7 -16.98 8.47 4.45
N VAL A 8 -16.99 7.18 4.20
CA VAL A 8 -15.89 6.28 4.54
C VAL A 8 -14.77 6.46 3.52
N ASP A 9 -13.54 6.67 3.98
CA ASP A 9 -12.36 6.73 3.10
C ASP A 9 -12.13 5.38 2.42
N ALA A 10 -11.78 5.42 1.13
CA ALA A 10 -11.48 4.21 0.38
C ALA A 10 -10.24 3.50 0.91
N LEU A 11 -9.22 4.29 1.31
CA LEU A 11 -8.00 3.80 1.93
C LEU A 11 -7.68 4.61 3.19
N ALA A 12 -7.34 3.92 4.27
CA ALA A 12 -6.87 4.53 5.51
C ALA A 12 -5.69 3.76 6.10
N LEU A 13 -4.81 4.49 6.76
CA LEU A 13 -3.75 3.98 7.60
C LEU A 13 -3.96 4.50 9.01
N GLU A 14 -4.24 3.61 9.94
CA GLU A 14 -4.35 3.92 11.35
C GLU A 14 -3.05 3.53 12.07
N VAL A 15 -2.59 4.37 12.98
CA VAL A 15 -1.34 4.16 13.71
C VAL A 15 -1.55 4.27 15.21
N GLY A 16 -0.86 3.41 15.97
CA GLY A 16 -0.80 3.51 17.42
C GLY A 16 -0.03 4.75 17.87
N TYR A 17 -0.21 5.16 19.12
CA TYR A 17 0.32 6.43 19.64
C TYR A 17 1.85 6.54 19.57
N GLY A 18 2.59 5.44 19.66
CA GLY A 18 4.05 5.41 19.53
C GLY A 18 4.56 5.70 18.12
N LEU A 19 3.68 5.66 17.11
CA LEU A 19 4.01 5.92 15.71
C LEU A 19 3.60 7.32 15.23
N ILE A 20 2.90 8.10 16.06
CA ILE A 20 2.42 9.45 15.70
C ILE A 20 3.60 10.34 15.29
N GLY A 21 4.70 10.30 16.04
CA GLY A 21 5.90 11.08 15.73
C GLY A 21 6.49 10.76 14.35
N MET A 22 6.45 9.50 13.93
CA MET A 22 6.95 9.06 12.63
C MET A 22 6.08 9.57 11.48
N VAL A 23 4.76 9.51 11.62
CA VAL A 23 3.83 9.93 10.56
C VAL A 23 3.64 11.45 10.51
N SER A 24 3.90 12.15 11.63
CA SER A 24 3.77 13.60 11.78
C SER A 24 5.09 14.35 11.54
N ALA A 25 6.21 13.68 11.36
CA ALA A 25 7.53 14.28 11.18
C ALA A 25 7.65 15.01 9.82
N GLY A 26 6.99 16.13 9.70
CA GLY A 26 6.94 16.93 8.48
C GLY A 26 6.21 16.21 7.33
N ASP A 27 6.40 16.71 6.11
CA ASP A 27 5.73 16.17 4.91
C ASP A 27 6.37 14.87 4.37
N SER A 28 7.44 14.37 4.98
CA SER A 28 8.24 13.26 4.44
C SER A 28 7.40 11.97 4.27
N PHE A 29 6.69 11.57 5.32
CA PHE A 29 5.86 10.35 5.29
C PHE A 29 4.71 10.46 4.29
N LEU A 30 3.99 11.59 4.30
CA LEU A 30 2.89 11.84 3.38
C LEU A 30 3.37 11.94 1.91
N ASN A 31 4.55 12.51 1.68
CA ASN A 31 5.15 12.56 0.35
C ASN A 31 5.50 11.15 -0.16
N ARG A 32 5.99 10.27 0.69
CA ARG A 32 6.23 8.86 0.31
C ARG A 32 4.93 8.15 -0.04
N ILE A 33 3.85 8.37 0.71
CA ILE A 33 2.53 7.82 0.37
C ILE A 33 2.04 8.33 -0.98
N ARG A 34 2.20 9.62 -1.28
CA ARG A 34 1.84 10.20 -2.59
C ARG A 34 2.64 9.56 -3.72
N GLU A 35 3.94 9.35 -3.51
CA GLU A 35 4.80 8.72 -4.51
C GLU A 35 4.41 7.25 -4.76
N ILE A 36 4.12 6.48 -3.71
CA ILE A 36 3.61 5.11 -3.82
C ILE A 36 2.31 5.07 -4.63
N ARG A 37 1.37 5.97 -4.34
CA ARG A 37 0.12 6.05 -5.08
C ARG A 37 0.36 6.33 -6.55
N ARG A 38 1.22 7.29 -6.87
CA ARG A 38 1.58 7.65 -8.24
C ARG A 38 2.24 6.47 -8.96
N GLN A 39 3.21 5.83 -8.33
CA GLN A 39 3.92 4.70 -8.90
C GLN A 39 2.97 3.51 -9.16
N THR A 40 2.12 3.17 -8.19
CA THR A 40 1.14 2.09 -8.32
C THR A 40 0.11 2.39 -9.41
N ALA A 41 -0.36 3.64 -9.50
CA ALA A 41 -1.26 4.07 -10.57
C ALA A 41 -0.62 3.90 -11.95
N MET A 42 0.63 4.31 -12.10
CA MET A 42 1.38 4.14 -13.36
C MET A 42 1.66 2.67 -13.68
N GLU A 43 1.94 1.86 -12.67
CA GLU A 43 2.24 0.43 -12.84
C GLU A 43 0.99 -0.36 -13.26
N LEU A 44 -0.12 -0.16 -12.58
CA LEU A 44 -1.35 -0.94 -12.77
C LEU A 44 -2.34 -0.30 -13.76
N GLY A 45 -2.26 0.99 -14.01
CA GLY A 45 -3.21 1.74 -14.84
C GLY A 45 -4.52 2.07 -14.13
N ILE A 46 -4.51 2.22 -12.80
CA ILE A 46 -5.67 2.55 -11.98
C ILE A 46 -5.53 3.93 -11.33
N ILE A 47 -6.66 4.49 -10.92
CA ILE A 47 -6.67 5.68 -10.06
C ILE A 47 -6.61 5.20 -8.62
N VAL A 48 -5.49 5.48 -7.92
CA VAL A 48 -5.34 5.15 -6.50
C VAL A 48 -5.88 6.29 -5.65
N PRO A 49 -6.90 6.07 -4.81
CA PRO A 49 -7.48 7.11 -3.96
C PRO A 49 -6.49 7.62 -2.92
N SER A 50 -6.80 8.74 -2.30
CA SER A 50 -6.03 9.28 -1.17
C SER A 50 -6.04 8.30 0.00
N VAL A 51 -4.91 8.21 0.69
CA VAL A 51 -4.79 7.43 1.93
C VAL A 51 -4.97 8.39 3.11
N HIS A 52 -6.02 8.17 3.89
CA HIS A 52 -6.24 8.93 5.11
C HIS A 52 -5.38 8.35 6.23
N VAL A 53 -4.50 9.18 6.81
CA VAL A 53 -3.62 8.77 7.93
C VAL A 53 -4.16 9.37 9.21
N THR A 54 -4.45 8.53 10.20
CA THR A 54 -4.99 8.94 11.49
C THR A 54 -4.43 8.08 12.62
N ASP A 55 -4.49 8.60 13.85
CA ASP A 55 -4.18 7.83 15.04
C ASP A 55 -5.39 7.01 15.50
N ASN A 56 -5.11 5.86 16.13
CA ASN A 56 -6.11 5.01 16.77
C ASN A 56 -5.58 4.53 18.12
N LEU A 57 -6.14 5.06 19.21
CA LEU A 57 -5.74 4.71 20.57
C LEU A 57 -6.11 3.28 21.00
N GLN A 58 -6.91 2.56 20.22
CA GLN A 58 -7.21 1.16 20.46
C GLN A 58 -6.11 0.22 19.96
N LEU A 59 -5.25 0.71 19.06
CA LEU A 59 -4.07 -0.04 18.61
C LEU A 59 -2.97 0.01 19.68
N GLY A 60 -2.16 -1.05 19.73
CA GLY A 60 -0.93 -1.04 20.51
C GLY A 60 0.01 0.10 20.05
N PRO A 61 0.93 0.56 20.91
CA PRO A 61 1.73 1.76 20.64
C PRO A 61 2.58 1.66 19.37
N ARG A 62 2.97 0.46 18.95
CA ARG A 62 3.78 0.20 17.76
C ARG A 62 3.02 -0.45 16.62
N GLU A 63 1.71 -0.63 16.80
CA GLU A 63 0.86 -1.23 15.79
C GLU A 63 0.35 -0.20 14.78
N TYR A 64 0.14 -0.67 13.57
CA TYR A 64 -0.62 0.05 12.53
C TYR A 64 -1.59 -0.90 11.85
N ALA A 65 -2.63 -0.32 11.27
CA ALA A 65 -3.64 -1.03 10.49
C ALA A 65 -3.89 -0.33 9.16
N ILE A 66 -4.11 -1.12 8.12
CA ILE A 66 -4.49 -0.64 6.79
C ILE A 66 -5.96 -1.02 6.59
N LEU A 67 -6.78 -0.01 6.25
CA LEU A 67 -8.21 -0.18 6.05
C LEU A 67 -8.57 0.10 4.60
N LEU A 68 -9.46 -0.74 4.07
CA LEU A 68 -10.11 -0.58 2.79
C LEU A 68 -11.61 -0.40 3.01
N LYS A 69 -12.14 0.75 2.59
CA LYS A 69 -13.58 1.09 2.78
C LYS A 69 -14.07 0.89 4.21
N GLY A 70 -13.22 1.23 5.19
CA GLY A 70 -13.50 1.11 6.62
C GLY A 70 -13.25 -0.27 7.24
N GLU A 71 -12.92 -1.27 6.44
CA GLU A 71 -12.60 -2.62 6.92
C GLU A 71 -11.08 -2.79 7.07
N LYS A 72 -10.64 -3.31 8.21
CA LYS A 72 -9.23 -3.62 8.44
C LYS A 72 -8.84 -4.86 7.63
N ILE A 73 -7.95 -4.67 6.64
CA ILE A 73 -7.47 -5.72 5.74
C ILE A 73 -6.04 -6.15 5.99
N ALA A 74 -5.27 -5.33 6.71
CA ALA A 74 -3.89 -5.65 7.09
C ALA A 74 -3.51 -4.94 8.38
N GLN A 75 -2.49 -5.46 9.03
CA GLN A 75 -1.90 -4.86 10.22
C GLN A 75 -0.42 -5.23 10.31
N GLY A 76 0.33 -4.49 11.10
CA GLY A 76 1.72 -4.78 11.39
C GLY A 76 2.17 -4.08 12.65
N GLU A 77 3.37 -4.42 13.10
CA GLU A 77 4.04 -3.80 14.22
C GLU A 77 5.43 -3.34 13.77
N ILE A 78 5.83 -2.15 14.15
CA ILE A 78 7.16 -1.60 13.84
C ILE A 78 7.79 -0.96 15.06
N TYR A 79 9.12 -0.90 15.07
CA TYR A 79 9.92 -0.22 16.08
C TYR A 79 10.48 1.07 15.47
N PRO A 80 9.93 2.27 15.82
CA PRO A 80 10.31 3.54 15.18
C PRO A 80 11.80 3.87 15.29
N GLU A 81 12.44 3.41 16.36
CA GLU A 81 13.87 3.67 16.64
C GLU A 81 14.80 2.56 16.11
N GLY A 82 14.27 1.62 15.35
CA GLY A 82 15.00 0.45 14.88
C GLY A 82 15.13 0.38 13.36
N TYR A 83 15.69 -0.74 12.92
CA TYR A 83 15.73 -1.17 11.54
C TYR A 83 15.21 -2.58 11.42
N LEU A 84 14.54 -2.90 10.34
CA LEU A 84 14.15 -4.27 10.03
C LEU A 84 15.21 -4.91 9.12
N ALA A 85 15.86 -5.95 9.63
CA ALA A 85 16.77 -6.78 8.87
C ALA A 85 16.01 -8.00 8.33
N ILE A 86 15.77 -8.02 7.03
CA ILE A 86 15.01 -9.06 6.33
C ILE A 86 15.97 -10.11 5.79
N ASP A 87 15.72 -11.37 6.10
CA ASP A 87 16.51 -12.50 5.62
C ASP A 87 16.07 -12.88 4.18
N PRO A 88 16.89 -12.69 3.17
CA PRO A 88 16.58 -13.11 1.80
C PRO A 88 16.80 -14.61 1.53
N GLY A 89 17.15 -15.40 2.57
CA GLY A 89 17.41 -16.84 2.47
C GLY A 89 18.87 -17.22 2.22
N VAL A 90 19.79 -16.25 2.23
CA VAL A 90 21.23 -16.46 1.91
C VAL A 90 22.15 -15.76 2.92
N ILE A 91 21.69 -15.56 4.15
CA ILE A 91 22.48 -14.92 5.19
C ILE A 91 23.69 -15.80 5.60
N ARG A 92 24.79 -15.13 5.94
CA ARG A 92 26.03 -15.78 6.40
C ARG A 92 26.09 -15.99 7.91
N GLU A 93 25.44 -15.10 8.65
CA GLU A 93 25.44 -15.05 10.09
C GLU A 93 24.08 -14.53 10.57
N LYS A 94 23.52 -15.14 11.62
CA LYS A 94 22.32 -14.63 12.28
C LYS A 94 22.65 -13.44 13.16
N ILE A 95 21.81 -12.40 13.06
CA ILE A 95 21.89 -11.22 13.91
C ILE A 95 20.88 -11.34 15.04
N GLU A 96 21.29 -10.99 16.25
CA GLU A 96 20.41 -10.94 17.40
C GLU A 96 19.49 -9.73 17.38
N GLY A 97 18.23 -9.93 17.79
CA GLY A 97 17.23 -8.90 17.86
C GLY A 97 15.84 -9.47 18.13
N ILE A 98 14.81 -8.71 17.81
CA ILE A 98 13.43 -9.15 17.98
C ILE A 98 13.01 -9.86 16.69
N GLU A 99 12.90 -11.17 16.77
CA GLU A 99 12.48 -12.02 15.65
C GLU A 99 11.03 -11.69 15.25
N THR A 100 10.80 -11.58 13.95
CA THR A 100 9.51 -11.28 13.35
C THR A 100 9.45 -11.80 11.92
N THR A 101 8.36 -11.46 11.24
CA THR A 101 8.16 -11.71 9.83
C THR A 101 7.93 -10.38 9.12
N ASP A 102 8.55 -10.17 7.96
CA ASP A 102 8.27 -9.03 7.12
C ASP A 102 6.79 -8.98 6.74
N PRO A 103 6.07 -7.88 7.02
CA PRO A 103 4.62 -7.81 6.80
C PRO A 103 4.21 -7.81 5.33
N SER A 104 5.11 -7.41 4.42
CA SER A 104 4.81 -7.31 2.98
C SER A 104 4.86 -8.66 2.27
N PHE A 105 5.91 -9.46 2.55
CA PHE A 105 6.23 -10.69 1.80
C PHE A 105 6.33 -11.93 2.67
N GLY A 106 6.21 -11.78 3.99
CA GLY A 106 6.26 -12.91 4.92
C GLY A 106 7.64 -13.53 5.11
N MET A 107 8.72 -12.83 4.74
CA MET A 107 10.08 -13.31 4.93
C MET A 107 10.50 -13.21 6.40
N PRO A 108 11.33 -14.15 6.90
CA PRO A 108 11.91 -14.04 8.22
C PRO A 108 12.70 -12.74 8.37
N ALA A 109 12.53 -12.05 9.48
CA ALA A 109 13.17 -10.78 9.75
C ALA A 109 13.47 -10.58 11.24
N VAL A 110 14.32 -9.62 11.52
CA VAL A 110 14.74 -9.26 12.87
C VAL A 110 14.74 -7.74 13.03
N TRP A 111 14.07 -7.23 14.07
CA TRP A 111 14.22 -5.84 14.46
C TRP A 111 15.52 -5.63 15.25
N ILE A 112 16.38 -4.75 14.74
CA ILE A 112 17.64 -4.31 15.34
C ILE A 112 17.55 -2.85 15.75
N ARG A 113 18.15 -2.49 16.89
CA ARG A 113 18.01 -1.15 17.48
C ARG A 113 19.24 -0.28 17.37
N ARG A 114 20.41 -0.84 17.05
CA ARG A 114 21.68 -0.13 17.04
C ARG A 114 22.16 0.12 15.61
N ASN A 115 22.77 1.29 15.38
CA ASN A 115 23.40 1.57 14.10
C ASN A 115 24.57 0.60 13.79
N GLU A 116 25.31 0.17 14.82
CA GLU A 116 26.38 -0.81 14.69
C GLU A 116 25.87 -2.17 14.19
N ASP A 117 24.72 -2.60 14.67
CA ASP A 117 24.09 -3.84 14.22
C ASP A 117 23.58 -3.76 12.79
N ARG A 118 23.25 -2.54 12.32
CA ARG A 118 22.83 -2.30 10.94
C ARG A 118 23.93 -2.68 9.94
N ASP A 119 25.13 -2.17 10.14
CA ASP A 119 26.27 -2.44 9.23
C ASP A 119 26.66 -3.93 9.28
N ARG A 120 26.58 -4.52 10.46
CA ARG A 120 26.80 -5.96 10.65
C ARG A 120 25.74 -6.80 9.93
N ALA A 121 24.47 -6.42 10.01
CA ALA A 121 23.38 -7.09 9.33
C ALA A 121 23.53 -7.02 7.80
N VAL A 122 23.87 -5.86 7.26
CA VAL A 122 24.16 -5.70 5.83
C VAL A 122 25.33 -6.61 5.40
N SER A 123 26.40 -6.64 6.19
CA SER A 123 27.57 -7.48 5.92
C SER A 123 27.24 -8.98 6.02
N ALA A 124 26.28 -9.35 6.88
CA ALA A 124 25.80 -10.73 7.02
C ALA A 124 24.86 -11.17 5.87
N GLY A 125 24.42 -10.25 5.02
CA GLY A 125 23.57 -10.52 3.86
C GLY A 125 22.08 -10.22 4.05
N TYR A 126 21.70 -9.54 5.14
CA TYR A 126 20.33 -9.06 5.32
C TYR A 126 20.04 -7.85 4.43
N THR A 127 18.77 -7.72 4.03
CA THR A 127 18.25 -6.46 3.50
C THR A 127 17.74 -5.63 4.68
N VAL A 128 18.38 -4.48 4.93
CA VAL A 128 18.04 -3.63 6.08
C VAL A 128 17.26 -2.41 5.64
N VAL A 129 16.08 -2.21 6.22
CA VAL A 129 15.16 -1.12 5.87
C VAL A 129 14.72 -0.35 7.11
N ASP A 130 14.42 0.94 6.94
CA ASP A 130 13.87 1.78 8.01
C ASP A 130 12.37 1.49 8.24
N PRO A 131 11.82 1.85 9.41
CA PRO A 131 10.43 1.59 9.75
C PRO A 131 9.42 2.22 8.79
N THR A 132 9.70 3.42 8.29
CA THR A 132 8.85 4.09 7.32
C THR A 132 8.77 3.29 6.03
N THR A 133 9.89 2.75 5.56
CA THR A 133 9.94 1.88 4.39
C THR A 133 9.10 0.62 4.59
N VAL A 134 9.14 0.01 5.79
CA VAL A 134 8.33 -1.17 6.12
C VAL A 134 6.83 -0.88 5.92
N VAL A 135 6.33 0.19 6.52
CA VAL A 135 4.91 0.58 6.41
C VAL A 135 4.54 0.92 4.97
N CYS A 136 5.37 1.70 4.29
CA CYS A 136 5.13 2.14 2.92
C CYS A 136 5.13 0.97 1.92
N THR A 137 6.04 0.02 2.06
CA THR A 137 6.07 -1.18 1.23
C THR A 137 4.84 -2.05 1.48
N HIS A 138 4.44 -2.22 2.74
CA HIS A 138 3.23 -2.96 3.08
C HIS A 138 1.98 -2.30 2.50
N LEU A 139 1.85 -0.98 2.61
CA LEU A 139 0.75 -0.23 2.01
C LEU A 139 0.72 -0.42 0.48
N SER A 140 1.88 -0.33 -0.19
CA SER A 140 1.98 -0.56 -1.64
C SER A 140 1.51 -1.95 -2.03
N GLU A 141 1.95 -3.00 -1.33
CA GLU A 141 1.54 -4.37 -1.61
C GLU A 141 0.04 -4.61 -1.35
N ILE A 142 -0.51 -3.99 -0.33
CA ILE A 142 -1.95 -4.05 -0.05
C ILE A 142 -2.75 -3.34 -1.15
N ILE A 143 -2.34 -2.15 -1.59
CA ILE A 143 -3.00 -1.44 -2.70
C ILE A 143 -3.00 -2.31 -3.98
N LYS A 144 -1.87 -2.93 -4.31
CA LYS A 144 -1.75 -3.82 -5.47
C LYS A 144 -2.64 -5.06 -5.35
N ARG A 145 -2.70 -5.66 -4.16
CA ARG A 145 -3.51 -6.85 -3.90
C ARG A 145 -5.00 -6.58 -4.02
N TYR A 146 -5.45 -5.41 -3.56
CA TYR A 146 -6.85 -5.00 -3.55
C TYR A 146 -7.21 -3.99 -4.65
N ALA A 147 -6.36 -3.83 -5.65
CA ALA A 147 -6.58 -2.90 -6.76
C ALA A 147 -7.92 -3.15 -7.48
N PHE A 148 -8.34 -4.41 -7.59
CA PHE A 148 -9.62 -4.76 -8.18
C PHE A 148 -10.82 -4.22 -7.40
N GLU A 149 -10.72 -4.05 -6.08
CA GLU A 149 -11.77 -3.46 -5.26
C GLU A 149 -11.79 -1.92 -5.32
N LEU A 150 -10.65 -1.32 -5.70
CA LEU A 150 -10.55 0.12 -5.94
C LEU A 150 -11.09 0.54 -7.30
N LEU A 151 -11.26 -0.42 -8.23
CA LEU A 151 -11.84 -0.18 -9.56
C LEU A 151 -13.35 -0.44 -9.51
N GLY A 152 -14.11 0.56 -9.10
CA GLY A 152 -15.56 0.54 -9.15
C GLY A 152 -16.13 1.00 -10.49
N ARG A 153 -17.44 1.21 -10.53
CA ARG A 153 -18.15 1.64 -11.75
C ARG A 153 -17.75 3.06 -12.18
N GLN A 154 -17.58 3.96 -11.21
CA GLN A 154 -17.19 5.34 -11.48
C GLN A 154 -15.76 5.40 -12.03
N GLU A 155 -14.82 4.73 -11.37
CA GLU A 155 -13.43 4.69 -11.79
C GLU A 155 -13.27 4.06 -13.18
N THR A 156 -14.05 3.02 -13.48
CA THR A 156 -14.09 2.41 -14.82
C THR A 156 -14.56 3.41 -15.86
N ARG A 157 -15.59 4.19 -15.56
CA ARG A 157 -16.08 5.23 -16.46
C ARG A 157 -15.02 6.31 -16.70
N GLU A 158 -14.37 6.78 -15.65
CA GLU A 158 -13.30 7.79 -15.76
C GLU A 158 -12.14 7.30 -16.63
N LEU A 159 -11.77 6.03 -16.54
CA LEU A 159 -10.75 5.43 -17.41
C LEU A 159 -11.19 5.40 -18.89
N LEU A 160 -12.45 5.01 -19.14
CA LEU A 160 -12.99 4.99 -20.49
C LEU A 160 -13.14 6.41 -21.09
N ASP A 161 -13.57 7.37 -20.29
CA ASP A 161 -13.69 8.77 -20.71
C ASP A 161 -12.31 9.36 -21.08
N SER A 162 -11.29 9.08 -20.27
CA SER A 162 -9.91 9.47 -20.56
C SER A 162 -9.37 8.81 -21.82
N LEU A 163 -9.67 7.54 -22.06
CA LEU A 163 -9.28 6.83 -23.27
C LEU A 163 -10.03 7.39 -24.51
N ALA A 164 -11.27 7.80 -24.35
CA ALA A 164 -12.07 8.40 -25.43
C ALA A 164 -11.50 9.72 -25.95
N GLU A 165 -10.74 10.46 -25.14
CA GLU A 165 -10.04 11.68 -25.57
C GLU A 165 -9.00 11.40 -26.65
N THR A 166 -8.33 10.25 -26.58
CA THR A 166 -7.27 9.86 -27.51
C THR A 166 -7.72 8.85 -28.57
N HIS A 167 -8.68 7.99 -28.20
CA HIS A 167 -9.18 6.90 -29.06
C HIS A 167 -10.72 6.85 -29.10
N PRO A 168 -11.40 7.94 -29.55
CA PRO A 168 -12.86 8.06 -29.48
C PRO A 168 -13.58 6.95 -30.26
N LYS A 169 -13.11 6.62 -31.45
CA LYS A 169 -13.73 5.60 -32.29
C LYS A 169 -13.71 4.21 -31.65
N THR A 170 -12.61 3.83 -31.02
CA THR A 170 -12.47 2.55 -30.33
C THR A 170 -13.49 2.42 -29.20
N ILE A 171 -13.67 3.48 -28.42
CA ILE A 171 -14.65 3.49 -27.32
C ILE A 171 -16.08 3.50 -27.87
N GLU A 172 -16.38 4.28 -28.90
CA GLU A 172 -17.71 4.34 -29.51
C GLU A 172 -18.15 2.99 -30.12
N GLU A 173 -17.22 2.25 -30.71
CA GLU A 173 -17.47 0.91 -31.27
C GLU A 173 -17.61 -0.16 -30.18
N ALA A 174 -16.80 -0.08 -29.12
CA ALA A 174 -16.78 -1.07 -28.06
C ALA A 174 -17.89 -0.87 -27.02
N THR A 175 -18.17 0.37 -26.61
CA THR A 175 -19.02 0.69 -25.46
C THR A 175 -20.04 1.78 -25.80
N PRO A 176 -21.37 1.58 -25.57
CA PRO A 176 -22.01 0.41 -24.94
C PRO A 176 -22.44 -0.70 -25.93
N LYS A 177 -22.12 -0.58 -27.22
CA LYS A 177 -22.70 -1.44 -28.29
C LYS A 177 -22.30 -2.89 -28.17
N VAL A 178 -21.03 -3.17 -27.87
CA VAL A 178 -20.51 -4.55 -27.75
C VAL A 178 -20.43 -4.96 -26.29
N LEU A 179 -19.90 -4.07 -25.42
CA LEU A 179 -19.74 -4.33 -23.99
C LEU A 179 -20.42 -3.23 -23.18
N SER A 180 -21.17 -3.62 -22.17
CA SER A 180 -21.68 -2.69 -21.16
C SER A 180 -20.55 -2.21 -20.25
N LEU A 181 -20.76 -1.07 -19.56
CA LEU A 181 -19.82 -0.58 -18.57
C LEU A 181 -19.52 -1.61 -17.48
N GLY A 182 -20.54 -2.38 -17.03
CA GLY A 182 -20.38 -3.43 -16.03
C GLY A 182 -19.55 -4.62 -16.51
N GLU A 183 -19.63 -4.97 -17.78
CA GLU A 183 -18.81 -6.03 -18.39
C GLU A 183 -17.34 -5.58 -18.49
N VAL A 184 -17.10 -4.35 -18.94
CA VAL A 184 -15.74 -3.76 -18.97
C VAL A 184 -15.15 -3.74 -17.57
N GLN A 185 -15.90 -3.23 -16.58
CA GLN A 185 -15.47 -3.21 -15.17
C GLN A 185 -15.05 -4.60 -14.69
N ARG A 186 -15.86 -5.62 -14.96
CA ARG A 186 -15.60 -7.01 -14.55
C ARG A 186 -14.33 -7.58 -15.18
N VAL A 187 -14.11 -7.33 -16.47
CA VAL A 187 -12.89 -7.75 -17.16
C VAL A 187 -11.66 -7.09 -16.54
N LEU A 188 -11.70 -5.78 -16.36
CA LEU A 188 -10.59 -5.04 -15.77
C LEU A 188 -10.31 -5.48 -14.32
N GLN A 189 -11.35 -5.71 -13.53
CA GLN A 189 -11.19 -6.23 -12.16
C GLN A 189 -10.54 -7.63 -12.14
N ASN A 190 -10.92 -8.51 -13.06
CA ASN A 190 -10.32 -9.83 -13.15
C ASN A 190 -8.83 -9.76 -13.53
N LEU A 191 -8.45 -8.88 -14.45
CA LEU A 191 -7.05 -8.62 -14.77
C LEU A 191 -6.27 -8.13 -13.55
N LEU A 192 -6.83 -7.19 -12.81
CA LEU A 192 -6.19 -6.66 -11.59
C LEU A 192 -6.06 -7.73 -10.48
N ARG A 193 -7.00 -8.67 -10.35
CA ARG A 193 -6.87 -9.81 -9.42
C ARG A 193 -5.66 -10.67 -9.74
N GLU A 194 -5.41 -10.87 -11.01
CA GLU A 194 -4.23 -11.57 -11.53
C GLU A 194 -2.96 -10.70 -11.55
N ARG A 195 -3.03 -9.47 -11.00
CA ARG A 195 -1.97 -8.47 -11.04
C ARG A 195 -1.50 -8.09 -12.45
N VAL A 196 -2.39 -8.21 -13.43
CA VAL A 196 -2.15 -7.77 -14.81
C VAL A 196 -2.47 -6.28 -14.92
N PRO A 197 -1.52 -5.45 -15.37
CA PRO A 197 -1.76 -4.04 -15.62
C PRO A 197 -2.86 -3.81 -16.66
N ILE A 198 -3.71 -2.81 -16.42
CA ILE A 198 -4.82 -2.44 -17.34
C ILE A 198 -4.56 -1.14 -18.10
N ARG A 199 -3.32 -0.65 -18.06
CA ARG A 199 -2.88 0.56 -18.80
C ARG A 199 -2.71 0.30 -20.29
#